data_4d82b9a426a8a0bbb815a0acbb57b731
#
_entry.id   4d82b9a426a8a0bbb815a0acbb57b731
#
_cell.length_a   1.000
_cell.length_b   1.000
_cell.length_c   1.000
_cell.angle_alpha   90.00
_cell.angle_beta   90.00
_cell.angle_gamma   90.00
#
_symmetry.space_group_name_H-M   'P 1'
#
loop_
_entity.id
_entity.type
_entity.pdbx_description
1 polymer ?
#
loop_
_entity_poly.entity_id
_entity_poly.type
_entity_poly.pdbx_seq_one_letter_code
_entity_poly.pdbx_strand_id
1 'polypeptide(L)'
;APAAAHAQHMPSHIFFALGMWDDAIAANVASLATARSQGQGGYHALEWLAYAYLQQGMRDDAAKLVQSVADDVARNPTPGNRTTLAYARAMWLVETGSADPTGRADVDETGIKSIYAFSAYDFARGVVAARSGDVSAAEAQARRLQARSDAARANAVGVVASRYDSVTPLELEQGQ
;
A
#
# COMPACT_ATOMS: atom_id res chain seq x y z
N ALA A 1 -23.87 -1.84 11.01
CA ALA A 1 -24.72 -2.50 10.01
C ALA A 1 -23.92 -3.65 9.38
N PRO A 2 -24.36 -4.93 9.50
CA PRO A 2 -23.60 -6.08 8.99
C PRO A 2 -23.36 -6.04 7.47
N ALA A 3 -24.17 -5.29 6.73
CA ALA A 3 -24.04 -5.15 5.27
C ALA A 3 -23.15 -3.98 4.83
N ALA A 4 -22.54 -3.25 5.74
CA ALA A 4 -21.69 -2.10 5.41
C ALA A 4 -20.22 -2.47 5.66
N ALA A 5 -19.50 -2.85 4.61
CA ALA A 5 -18.10 -3.28 4.68
C ALA A 5 -17.23 -2.27 5.44
N HIS A 6 -17.35 -0.98 5.13
CA HIS A 6 -16.58 0.06 5.80
C HIS A 6 -16.87 0.14 7.30
N ALA A 7 -18.15 0.00 7.71
CA ALA A 7 -18.50 0.02 9.13
C ALA A 7 -17.93 -1.18 9.91
N GLN A 8 -17.75 -2.33 9.26
CA GLN A 8 -17.09 -3.50 9.85
C GLN A 8 -15.58 -3.29 10.00
N HIS A 9 -14.96 -2.58 9.06
CA HIS A 9 -13.53 -2.25 9.11
C HIS A 9 -13.19 -1.23 10.20
N MET A 10 -14.03 -0.20 10.40
CA MET A 10 -13.72 0.95 11.27
C MET A 10 -13.25 0.60 12.69
N PRO A 11 -13.83 -0.39 13.40
CA PRO A 11 -13.33 -0.79 14.72
C PRO A 11 -11.88 -1.28 14.72
N SER A 12 -11.38 -1.80 13.60
CA SER A 12 -10.02 -2.30 13.52
C SER A 12 -8.96 -1.23 13.80
N HIS A 13 -9.24 0.04 13.52
CA HIS A 13 -8.33 1.14 13.87
C HIS A 13 -8.11 1.27 15.38
N ILE A 14 -9.16 1.01 16.18
CA ILE A 14 -9.06 0.99 17.65
C ILE A 14 -8.29 -0.25 18.07
N PHE A 15 -8.59 -1.39 17.48
CA PHE A 15 -7.91 -2.66 17.77
C PHE A 15 -6.41 -2.58 17.48
N PHE A 16 -6.00 -1.96 16.37
CA PHE A 16 -4.59 -1.69 16.06
C PHE A 16 -3.92 -0.83 17.13
N ALA A 17 -4.58 0.26 17.55
CA ALA A 17 -4.03 1.16 18.56
C ALA A 17 -3.85 0.48 19.93
N LEU A 18 -4.66 -0.54 20.22
CA LEU A 18 -4.63 -1.32 21.47
C LEU A 18 -3.80 -2.61 21.38
N GLY A 19 -3.24 -2.93 20.21
CA GLY A 19 -2.51 -4.19 19.99
C GLY A 19 -3.41 -5.44 19.96
N MET A 20 -4.71 -5.27 19.73
CA MET A 20 -5.71 -6.35 19.65
C MET A 20 -5.71 -6.93 18.23
N TRP A 21 -4.66 -7.66 17.90
CA TRP A 21 -4.40 -8.12 16.52
C TRP A 21 -5.46 -9.08 16.00
N ASP A 22 -5.92 -10.03 16.82
CA ASP A 22 -6.93 -11.01 16.42
C ASP A 22 -8.27 -10.35 16.10
N ASP A 23 -8.68 -9.35 16.90
CA ASP A 23 -9.90 -8.57 16.66
C ASP A 23 -9.76 -7.69 15.42
N ALA A 24 -8.57 -7.12 15.19
CA ALA A 24 -8.27 -6.36 13.97
C ALA A 24 -8.35 -7.24 12.72
N ILE A 25 -7.80 -8.46 12.78
CA ILE A 25 -7.90 -9.45 11.71
C ILE A 25 -9.37 -9.81 11.46
N ALA A 26 -10.12 -10.18 12.50
CA ALA A 26 -11.52 -10.58 12.38
C ALA A 26 -12.38 -9.48 11.74
N ALA A 27 -12.23 -8.23 12.17
CA ALA A 27 -12.94 -7.09 11.63
C ALA A 27 -12.64 -6.86 10.14
N ASN A 28 -11.38 -6.94 9.74
CA ASN A 28 -10.98 -6.73 8.35
C ASN A 28 -11.35 -7.92 7.44
N VAL A 29 -11.29 -9.16 7.93
CA VAL A 29 -11.79 -10.35 7.20
C VAL A 29 -13.28 -10.20 6.92
N ALA A 30 -14.09 -9.83 7.91
CA ALA A 30 -15.52 -9.62 7.73
C ALA A 30 -15.81 -8.50 6.74
N SER A 31 -15.11 -7.37 6.85
CA SER A 31 -15.23 -6.23 5.93
C SER A 31 -14.87 -6.61 4.49
N LEU A 32 -13.75 -7.29 4.29
CA LEU A 32 -13.31 -7.72 2.97
C LEU A 32 -14.29 -8.70 2.32
N ALA A 33 -14.80 -9.67 3.10
CA ALA A 33 -15.80 -10.62 2.63
C ALA A 33 -17.09 -9.91 2.21
N THR A 34 -17.56 -8.96 3.01
CA THR A 34 -18.75 -8.14 2.71
C THR A 34 -18.55 -7.31 1.43
N ALA A 35 -17.42 -6.62 1.30
CA ALA A 35 -17.12 -5.83 0.11
C ALA A 35 -17.11 -6.70 -1.15
N ARG A 36 -16.45 -7.84 -1.11
CA ARG A 36 -16.38 -8.79 -2.24
C ARG A 36 -17.73 -9.37 -2.61
N SER A 37 -18.57 -9.69 -1.65
CA SER A 37 -19.95 -10.15 -1.91
C SER A 37 -20.82 -9.11 -2.63
N GLN A 38 -20.44 -7.83 -2.52
CA GLN A 38 -21.09 -6.69 -3.18
C GLN A 38 -20.40 -6.29 -4.50
N GLY A 39 -19.46 -7.09 -5.00
CA GLY A 39 -18.71 -6.79 -6.22
C GLY A 39 -17.67 -5.68 -6.07
N GLN A 40 -17.31 -5.32 -4.83
CA GLN A 40 -16.31 -4.30 -4.53
C GLN A 40 -14.95 -4.96 -4.22
N GLY A 41 -13.84 -4.28 -4.52
CA GLY A 41 -12.49 -4.80 -4.26
C GLY A 41 -12.15 -4.97 -2.79
N GLY A 42 -12.70 -4.11 -1.93
CA GLY A 42 -12.44 -4.12 -0.49
C GLY A 42 -10.99 -3.77 -0.12
N TYR A 43 -10.28 -3.06 -0.99
CA TYR A 43 -8.84 -2.86 -0.90
C TYR A 43 -8.39 -2.17 0.38
N HIS A 44 -9.19 -1.23 0.91
CA HIS A 44 -8.85 -0.56 2.17
C HIS A 44 -8.77 -1.56 3.35
N ALA A 45 -9.79 -2.41 3.50
CA ALA A 45 -9.75 -3.46 4.52
C ALA A 45 -8.65 -4.51 4.25
N LEU A 46 -8.38 -4.80 2.97
CA LEU A 46 -7.32 -5.73 2.57
C LEU A 46 -5.94 -5.24 2.99
N GLU A 47 -5.64 -3.96 2.80
CA GLU A 47 -4.36 -3.36 3.19
C GLU A 47 -4.12 -3.50 4.70
N TRP A 48 -5.12 -3.14 5.51
CA TRP A 48 -5.05 -3.28 6.96
C TRP A 48 -4.97 -4.74 7.42
N LEU A 49 -5.66 -5.65 6.73
CA LEU A 49 -5.59 -7.09 7.01
C LEU A 49 -4.20 -7.64 6.71
N ALA A 50 -3.61 -7.26 5.58
CA ALA A 50 -2.26 -7.67 5.24
C ALA A 50 -1.24 -7.19 6.28
N TYR A 51 -1.39 -5.94 6.74
CA TYR A 51 -0.56 -5.40 7.83
C TYR A 51 -0.73 -6.22 9.12
N ALA A 52 -1.97 -6.52 9.54
CA ALA A 52 -2.23 -7.30 10.74
C ALA A 52 -1.60 -8.71 10.66
N TYR A 53 -1.72 -9.36 9.51
CA TYR A 53 -1.08 -10.67 9.28
C TYR A 53 0.44 -10.59 9.41
N LEU A 54 1.07 -9.56 8.85
CA LEU A 54 2.51 -9.38 8.94
C LEU A 54 2.97 -9.15 10.38
N GLN A 55 2.23 -8.35 11.17
CA GLN A 55 2.53 -8.12 12.58
C GLN A 55 2.40 -9.38 13.44
N GLN A 56 1.52 -10.31 13.05
CA GLN A 56 1.37 -11.62 13.70
C GLN A 56 2.28 -12.71 13.12
N GLY A 57 3.17 -12.38 12.18
CA GLY A 57 4.06 -13.35 11.53
C GLY A 57 3.36 -14.29 10.54
N MET A 58 2.10 -14.03 10.20
CA MET A 58 1.29 -14.82 9.26
C MET A 58 1.65 -14.45 7.81
N ARG A 59 2.92 -14.68 7.44
CA ARG A 59 3.47 -14.24 6.16
C ARG A 59 2.76 -14.85 4.96
N ASP A 60 2.40 -16.12 5.02
CA ASP A 60 1.73 -16.81 3.91
C ASP A 60 0.35 -16.21 3.61
N ASP A 61 -0.39 -15.82 4.65
CA ASP A 61 -1.70 -15.21 4.48
C ASP A 61 -1.59 -13.78 3.97
N ALA A 62 -0.61 -13.01 4.44
CA ALA A 62 -0.29 -11.70 3.87
C ALA A 62 0.13 -11.81 2.39
N ALA A 63 0.98 -12.78 2.03
CA ALA A 63 1.40 -13.01 0.65
C ALA A 63 0.22 -13.33 -0.27
N LYS A 64 -0.73 -14.14 0.19
CA LYS A 64 -1.98 -14.44 -0.57
C LYS A 64 -2.79 -13.18 -0.85
N LEU A 65 -2.85 -12.24 0.11
CA LEU A 65 -3.55 -10.96 -0.12
C LEU A 65 -2.84 -10.11 -1.17
N VAL A 66 -1.51 -9.96 -1.07
CA VAL A 66 -0.72 -9.22 -2.08
C VAL A 66 -0.90 -9.88 -3.46
N GLN A 67 -0.85 -11.21 -3.53
CA GLN A 67 -1.08 -11.96 -4.77
C GLN A 67 -2.49 -11.70 -5.32
N SER A 68 -3.51 -11.67 -4.47
CA SER A 68 -4.90 -11.42 -4.91
C SER A 68 -5.05 -10.05 -5.57
N VAL A 69 -4.37 -9.02 -5.05
CA VAL A 69 -4.35 -7.68 -5.68
C VAL A 69 -3.60 -7.71 -7.01
N ALA A 70 -2.49 -8.43 -7.10
CA ALA A 70 -1.75 -8.59 -8.35
C ALA A 70 -2.59 -9.31 -9.43
N ASP A 71 -3.41 -10.28 -9.03
CA ASP A 71 -4.36 -10.96 -9.92
C ASP A 71 -5.49 -10.05 -10.37
N ASP A 72 -5.98 -9.18 -9.47
CA ASP A 72 -6.97 -8.15 -9.82
C ASP A 72 -6.41 -7.16 -10.85
N VAL A 73 -5.18 -6.70 -10.67
CA VAL A 73 -4.49 -5.84 -11.65
C VAL A 73 -4.32 -6.56 -12.99
N ALA A 74 -3.94 -7.84 -12.98
CA ALA A 74 -3.80 -8.60 -14.22
C ALA A 74 -5.12 -8.76 -14.99
N ARG A 75 -6.24 -8.89 -14.28
CA ARG A 75 -7.57 -8.98 -14.87
C ARG A 75 -8.13 -7.63 -15.28
N ASN A 76 -7.91 -6.60 -14.48
CA ASN A 76 -8.47 -5.27 -14.66
C ASN A 76 -7.49 -4.19 -14.16
N PRO A 77 -6.58 -3.69 -15.02
CA PRO A 77 -5.50 -2.78 -14.63
C PRO A 77 -5.99 -1.33 -14.46
N THR A 78 -7.01 -1.11 -13.63
CA THR A 78 -7.45 0.25 -13.32
C THR A 78 -6.37 1.01 -12.53
N PRO A 79 -6.35 2.35 -12.58
CA PRO A 79 -5.47 3.15 -11.73
C PRO A 79 -5.59 2.81 -10.24
N GLY A 80 -6.83 2.59 -9.74
CA GLY A 80 -7.07 2.20 -8.34
C GLY A 80 -6.43 0.86 -7.99
N ASN A 81 -6.63 -0.18 -8.80
CA ASN A 81 -6.05 -1.50 -8.56
C ASN A 81 -4.51 -1.45 -8.56
N ARG A 82 -3.92 -0.70 -9.48
CA ARG A 82 -2.46 -0.52 -9.56
C ARG A 82 -1.91 0.24 -8.36
N THR A 83 -2.61 1.29 -7.91
CA THR A 83 -2.27 2.03 -6.69
C THR A 83 -2.26 1.11 -5.46
N THR A 84 -3.30 0.30 -5.31
CA THR A 84 -3.41 -0.68 -4.22
C THR A 84 -2.27 -1.70 -4.27
N LEU A 85 -1.92 -2.20 -5.45
CA LEU A 85 -0.81 -3.15 -5.59
C LEU A 85 0.53 -2.53 -5.19
N ALA A 86 0.80 -1.29 -5.61
CA ALA A 86 2.02 -0.59 -5.24
C ALA A 86 2.11 -0.44 -3.71
N TYR A 87 1.02 -0.06 -3.05
CA TYR A 87 0.97 0.09 -1.61
C TYR A 87 1.12 -1.25 -0.86
N ALA A 88 0.41 -2.29 -1.31
CA ALA A 88 0.51 -3.63 -0.71
C ALA A 88 1.93 -4.20 -0.82
N ARG A 89 2.59 -4.00 -1.96
CA ARG A 89 4.00 -4.38 -2.14
C ARG A 89 4.95 -3.57 -1.26
N ALA A 90 4.71 -2.26 -1.13
CA ALA A 90 5.51 -1.41 -0.25
C ALA A 90 5.47 -1.92 1.19
N MET A 91 4.28 -2.18 1.70
CA MET A 91 4.09 -2.73 3.05
C MET A 91 4.79 -4.09 3.21
N TRP A 92 4.62 -5.01 2.26
CA TRP A 92 5.31 -6.30 2.28
C TRP A 92 6.83 -6.14 2.36
N LEU A 93 7.42 -5.30 1.53
CA LEU A 93 8.86 -5.07 1.47
C LEU A 93 9.40 -4.50 2.79
N VAL A 94 8.72 -3.50 3.36
CA VAL A 94 9.14 -2.87 4.62
C VAL A 94 9.10 -3.86 5.78
N GLU A 95 7.99 -4.59 5.92
CA GLU A 95 7.75 -5.48 7.05
C GLU A 95 8.59 -6.78 6.97
N THR A 96 8.82 -7.28 5.76
CA THR A 96 9.50 -8.57 5.62
C THR A 96 10.97 -8.45 5.25
N GLY A 97 11.38 -7.35 4.62
CA GLY A 97 12.68 -7.21 3.97
C GLY A 97 12.91 -8.20 2.82
N SER A 98 11.86 -8.88 2.37
CA SER A 98 11.92 -9.97 1.40
C SER A 98 11.46 -9.51 0.02
N ALA A 99 11.88 -10.24 -1.03
CA ALA A 99 11.41 -10.00 -2.38
C ALA A 99 9.87 -10.04 -2.49
N ASP A 100 9.34 -9.34 -3.48
CA ASP A 100 7.92 -9.32 -3.79
C ASP A 100 7.37 -10.74 -3.96
N PRO A 101 6.31 -11.12 -3.19
CA PRO A 101 5.77 -12.47 -3.22
C PRO A 101 5.08 -12.81 -4.54
N THR A 102 4.76 -11.81 -5.37
CA THR A 102 4.05 -12.02 -6.64
C THR A 102 4.96 -12.45 -7.78
N GLY A 103 6.27 -12.18 -7.69
CA GLY A 103 7.24 -12.45 -8.75
C GLY A 103 6.96 -11.73 -10.07
N ARG A 104 6.06 -10.72 -10.06
CA ARG A 104 5.63 -9.99 -11.26
C ARG A 104 6.44 -8.70 -11.47
N ALA A 105 6.42 -8.20 -12.70
CA ALA A 105 7.01 -6.91 -13.05
C ALA A 105 6.49 -5.75 -12.20
N ASP A 106 7.23 -4.64 -12.19
CA ASP A 106 6.84 -3.40 -11.51
C ASP A 106 5.44 -2.93 -11.92
N VAL A 107 4.81 -2.20 -11.03
CA VAL A 107 3.48 -1.64 -11.29
C VAL A 107 3.59 -0.49 -12.29
N ASP A 108 2.80 -0.55 -13.36
CA ASP A 108 2.68 0.54 -14.32
C ASP A 108 2.01 1.77 -13.68
N GLU A 109 2.71 2.90 -13.68
CA GLU A 109 2.27 4.16 -13.09
C GLU A 109 1.44 5.03 -14.05
N THR A 110 1.26 4.61 -15.30
CA THR A 110 0.57 5.42 -16.33
C THR A 110 -0.86 5.77 -15.90
N GLY A 111 -1.18 7.07 -15.93
CA GLY A 111 -2.51 7.59 -15.60
C GLY A 111 -2.85 7.62 -14.11
N ILE A 112 -1.91 7.32 -13.22
CA ILE A 112 -2.11 7.41 -11.77
C ILE A 112 -1.73 8.82 -11.29
N LYS A 113 -2.66 9.45 -10.58
CA LYS A 113 -2.47 10.82 -10.04
C LYS A 113 -1.93 10.82 -8.61
N SER A 114 -2.28 9.81 -7.82
CA SER A 114 -1.78 9.71 -6.45
C SER A 114 -0.30 9.34 -6.45
N ILE A 115 0.50 10.15 -5.80
CA ILE A 115 1.94 9.91 -5.63
C ILE A 115 2.24 9.08 -4.38
N TYR A 116 1.29 8.99 -3.44
CA TYR A 116 1.51 8.37 -2.13
C TYR A 116 1.95 6.91 -2.23
N ALA A 117 1.17 6.07 -2.92
CA ALA A 117 1.45 4.63 -3.00
C ALA A 117 2.79 4.32 -3.68
N PHE A 118 3.12 5.08 -4.71
CA PHE A 118 4.39 4.90 -5.43
C PHE A 118 5.58 5.46 -4.68
N SER A 119 5.41 6.55 -3.91
CA SER A 119 6.45 7.03 -3.01
C SER A 119 6.73 6.01 -1.91
N ALA A 120 5.69 5.44 -1.30
CA ALA A 120 5.84 4.35 -0.34
C ALA A 120 6.53 3.12 -0.96
N TYR A 121 6.23 2.80 -2.21
CA TYR A 121 6.85 1.67 -2.91
C TYR A 121 8.33 1.93 -3.26
N ASP A 122 8.68 3.13 -3.75
CA ASP A 122 10.07 3.51 -4.00
C ASP A 122 10.87 3.54 -2.68
N PHE A 123 10.30 4.09 -1.60
CA PHE A 123 10.89 4.05 -0.26
C PHE A 123 11.16 2.62 0.21
N ALA A 124 10.16 1.74 0.12
CA ALA A 124 10.29 0.34 0.54
C ALA A 124 11.40 -0.39 -0.23
N ARG A 125 11.49 -0.18 -1.54
CA ARG A 125 12.57 -0.73 -2.38
C ARG A 125 13.93 -0.19 -1.99
N GLY A 126 14.02 1.11 -1.70
CA GLY A 126 15.24 1.74 -1.20
C GLY A 126 15.71 1.14 0.13
N VAL A 127 14.78 0.93 1.08
CA VAL A 127 15.08 0.30 2.37
C VAL A 127 15.59 -1.14 2.19
N VAL A 128 14.95 -1.93 1.33
CA VAL A 128 15.40 -3.31 1.05
C VAL A 128 16.78 -3.31 0.41
N ALA A 129 17.02 -2.45 -0.58
CA ALA A 129 18.32 -2.32 -1.24
C ALA A 129 19.42 -1.91 -0.23
N ALA A 130 19.15 -0.93 0.62
CA ALA A 130 20.09 -0.50 1.65
C ALA A 130 20.42 -1.62 2.65
N ARG A 131 19.39 -2.36 3.10
CA ARG A 131 19.57 -3.50 4.01
C ARG A 131 20.37 -4.66 3.38
N SER A 132 20.27 -4.83 2.07
CA SER A 132 21.07 -5.85 1.32
C SER A 132 22.46 -5.36 0.93
N GLY A 133 22.83 -4.11 1.19
CA GLY A 133 24.11 -3.52 0.80
C GLY A 133 24.18 -3.06 -0.66
N ASP A 134 23.08 -3.06 -1.40
CA ASP A 134 23.00 -2.55 -2.76
C ASP A 134 22.85 -1.01 -2.75
N VAL A 135 23.97 -0.34 -2.55
CA VAL A 135 24.02 1.13 -2.47
C VAL A 135 23.50 1.78 -3.77
N SER A 136 23.82 1.22 -4.92
CA SER A 136 23.41 1.77 -6.22
C SER A 136 21.89 1.75 -6.38
N ALA A 137 21.23 0.63 -6.02
CA ALA A 137 19.79 0.54 -6.06
C ALA A 137 19.12 1.46 -5.01
N ALA A 138 19.68 1.55 -3.80
CA ALA A 138 19.18 2.45 -2.77
C ALA A 138 19.22 3.91 -3.22
N GLU A 139 20.35 4.38 -3.76
CA GLU A 139 20.47 5.73 -4.31
C GLU A 139 19.54 5.99 -5.49
N ALA A 140 19.29 4.98 -6.33
CA ALA A 140 18.33 5.12 -7.43
C ALA A 140 16.92 5.37 -6.91
N GLN A 141 16.49 4.68 -5.84
CA GLN A 141 15.19 4.93 -5.22
C GLN A 141 15.12 6.31 -4.53
N ALA A 142 16.18 6.73 -3.86
CA ALA A 142 16.25 8.07 -3.27
C ALA A 142 16.10 9.18 -4.35
N ARG A 143 16.76 9.02 -5.50
CA ARG A 143 16.57 9.95 -6.64
C ARG A 143 15.15 9.95 -7.18
N ARG A 144 14.46 8.80 -7.22
CA ARG A 144 13.05 8.74 -7.62
C ARG A 144 12.15 9.50 -6.63
N LEU A 145 12.36 9.32 -5.33
CA LEU A 145 11.62 10.03 -4.28
C LEU A 145 11.84 11.55 -4.38
N GLN A 146 13.08 11.98 -4.58
CA GLN A 146 13.39 13.40 -4.80
C GLN A 146 12.64 13.95 -6.03
N ALA A 147 12.66 13.22 -7.15
CA ALA A 147 11.94 13.64 -8.36
C ALA A 147 10.41 13.73 -8.12
N ARG A 148 9.82 12.83 -7.32
CA ARG A 148 8.40 12.93 -6.94
C ARG A 148 8.13 14.16 -6.06
N SER A 149 8.99 14.44 -5.09
CA SER A 149 8.91 15.65 -4.25
C SER A 149 8.95 16.92 -5.11
N ASP A 150 9.92 17.00 -6.01
CA ASP A 150 10.07 18.17 -6.90
C ASP A 150 8.85 18.34 -7.82
N ALA A 151 8.33 17.26 -8.38
CA ALA A 151 7.11 17.27 -9.18
C ALA A 151 5.88 17.70 -8.36
N ALA A 152 5.75 17.23 -7.11
CA ALA A 152 4.67 17.64 -6.22
C ALA A 152 4.73 19.14 -5.89
N ARG A 153 5.92 19.67 -5.60
CA ARG A 153 6.15 21.11 -5.37
C ARG A 153 5.81 21.96 -6.60
N ALA A 154 6.23 21.54 -7.78
CA ALA A 154 5.93 22.23 -9.02
C ALA A 154 4.43 22.29 -9.32
N ASN A 155 3.69 21.21 -8.99
CA ASN A 155 2.25 21.12 -9.21
C ASN A 155 1.41 21.77 -8.09
N ALA A 156 1.98 22.02 -6.91
CA ALA A 156 1.28 22.66 -5.79
C ALA A 156 0.99 24.15 -6.05
N VAL A 157 1.71 24.78 -6.99
CA VAL A 157 1.49 26.15 -7.38
C VAL A 157 0.29 26.22 -8.34
N GLY A 158 -0.93 26.32 -7.79
CA GLY A 158 -2.17 26.57 -8.54
C GLY A 158 -3.24 25.48 -8.52
N VAL A 159 -3.02 24.38 -7.80
CA VAL A 159 -4.03 23.32 -7.67
C VAL A 159 -4.44 23.18 -6.20
N VAL A 160 -5.72 23.39 -5.92
CA VAL A 160 -6.34 22.89 -4.69
C VAL A 160 -6.35 21.36 -4.85
N ALA A 161 -5.29 20.72 -4.38
CA ALA A 161 -5.22 19.27 -4.38
C ALA A 161 -6.40 18.71 -3.58
N SER A 162 -7.11 17.73 -4.14
CA SER A 162 -8.12 17.03 -3.37
C SER A 162 -7.45 16.44 -2.12
N ARG A 163 -8.15 16.51 -1.01
CA ARG A 163 -7.62 16.13 0.33
C ARG A 163 -7.12 14.68 0.43
N TYR A 164 -7.36 13.87 -0.60
CA TYR A 164 -7.05 12.45 -0.65
C TYR A 164 -6.01 12.08 -1.72
N ASP A 165 -5.61 13.02 -2.57
CA ASP A 165 -4.78 12.73 -3.75
C ASP A 165 -3.34 13.24 -3.64
N SER A 166 -2.97 13.91 -2.55
CA SER A 166 -1.64 14.51 -2.43
C SER A 166 -0.97 14.18 -1.09
N VAL A 167 0.15 13.52 -1.18
CA VAL A 167 1.19 13.56 -0.14
C VAL A 167 1.85 14.92 -0.25
N THR A 168 2.04 15.60 0.87
CA THR A 168 2.74 16.88 0.86
C THR A 168 4.23 16.68 0.52
N PRO A 169 4.90 17.68 -0.07
CA PRO A 169 6.35 17.60 -0.29
C PRO A 169 7.14 17.22 0.96
N LEU A 170 6.69 17.69 2.14
CA LEU A 170 7.31 17.37 3.43
C LEU A 170 7.24 15.86 3.76
N GLU A 171 6.08 15.22 3.49
CA GLU A 171 5.92 13.77 3.73
C GLU A 171 6.81 12.95 2.80
N LEU A 172 7.04 13.41 1.56
CA LEU A 172 7.97 12.78 0.64
C LEU A 172 9.43 12.92 1.09
N GLU A 173 9.80 14.07 1.64
CA GLU A 173 11.15 14.30 2.17
C GLU A 173 11.46 13.45 3.39
N GLN A 174 10.48 13.18 4.25
CA GLN A 174 10.67 12.30 5.42
C GLN A 174 10.89 10.83 5.02
N GLY A 175 10.56 10.45 3.78
CA GLY A 175 10.79 9.11 3.25
C GLY A 175 12.19 8.87 2.65
N GLN A 176 13.03 9.90 2.54
CA GLN A 176 14.40 9.81 2.02
C GLN A 176 15.40 9.47 3.13
#